data_0aacc0d000827d8ebaccbdf3157bcbd0
#
_entry.id   0aacc0d000827d8ebaccbdf3157bcbd0
#
_cell.length_a   1.000
_cell.length_b   1.000
_cell.length_c   1.000
_cell.angle_alpha   90.00
_cell.angle_beta   90.00
_cell.angle_gamma   90.00
#
_symmetry.space_group_name_H-M   'P 1'
#
loop_
_entity.id
_entity.type
_entity.pdbx_description
1 polymer ?
#
loop_
_entity_poly.entity_id
_entity_poly.type
_entity_poly.pdbx_seq_one_letter_code
_entity_poly.pdbx_strand_id
1 'polypeptide(L)'
;MLVDSNIIIYASKPGYEFLHPLMGQTDLAVSVISYVETLGYHQLTESEKRFLTEFFENVNLSPLSNTVLQRAVSLRQTRKIKLGDSLSAATALVTGVPLVTRNTQDFDWIPGLALLDPFAKPPSK
;
A
#
# COMPACT_ATOMS: atom_id res chain seq x y z
N MET A 1 2.39 -2.51 -9.68
CA MET A 1 2.69 -1.70 -8.49
C MET A 1 1.90 -2.20 -7.30
N LEU A 2 2.43 -2.03 -6.12
CA LEU A 2 1.77 -2.40 -4.87
C LEU A 2 1.34 -1.13 -4.15
N VAL A 3 0.08 -1.04 -3.75
CA VAL A 3 -0.43 0.16 -3.08
C VAL A 3 -0.46 -0.04 -1.57
N ASP A 4 0.05 0.96 -0.84
CA ASP A 4 0.09 0.96 0.62
C ASP A 4 -1.29 1.29 1.19
N SER A 5 -1.57 0.83 2.40
CA SER A 5 -2.86 0.99 3.08
C SER A 5 -3.30 2.45 3.16
N ASN A 6 -2.38 3.39 3.41
CA ASN A 6 -2.75 4.80 3.57
C ASN A 6 -3.34 5.39 2.28
N ILE A 7 -2.86 4.98 1.11
CA ILE A 7 -3.40 5.44 -0.19
C ILE A 7 -4.84 4.92 -0.36
N ILE A 8 -5.07 3.66 0.00
CA ILE A 8 -6.40 3.04 -0.08
C ILE A 8 -7.38 3.80 0.82
N ILE A 9 -6.96 4.13 2.03
CA ILE A 9 -7.78 4.87 2.99
C ILE A 9 -8.10 6.26 2.43
N TYR A 10 -7.11 6.99 1.90
CA TYR A 10 -7.36 8.28 1.27
C TYR A 10 -8.38 8.17 0.13
N ALA A 11 -8.20 7.18 -0.75
CA ALA A 11 -9.08 6.99 -1.90
C ALA A 11 -10.54 6.75 -1.53
N SER A 12 -10.80 6.21 -0.32
CA SER A 12 -12.15 5.97 0.18
C SER A 12 -12.85 7.23 0.68
N LYS A 13 -12.14 8.34 0.82
CA LYS A 13 -12.65 9.58 1.43
C LYS A 13 -13.04 10.63 0.39
N PRO A 14 -14.05 11.47 0.70
CA PRO A 14 -14.38 12.61 -0.17
C PRO A 14 -13.17 13.55 -0.34
N GLY A 15 -13.01 14.10 -1.53
CA GLY A 15 -11.92 15.03 -1.84
C GLY A 15 -10.67 14.35 -2.39
N TYR A 16 -10.64 13.02 -2.44
CA TYR A 16 -9.49 12.25 -2.93
C TYR A 16 -9.81 11.45 -4.19
N GLU A 17 -10.81 11.90 -4.96
CA GLU A 17 -11.27 11.22 -6.18
C GLU A 17 -10.18 11.15 -7.24
N PHE A 18 -9.17 12.02 -7.18
CA PHE A 18 -8.02 11.97 -8.11
C PHE A 18 -7.22 10.67 -8.00
N LEU A 19 -7.38 9.92 -6.91
CA LEU A 19 -6.74 8.62 -6.73
C LEU A 19 -7.51 7.47 -7.41
N HIS A 20 -8.77 7.68 -7.80
CA HIS A 20 -9.60 6.61 -8.35
C HIS A 20 -9.04 6.00 -9.64
N PRO A 21 -8.48 6.77 -10.59
CA PRO A 21 -7.86 6.17 -11.77
C PRO A 21 -6.71 5.22 -11.43
N LEU A 22 -5.91 5.56 -10.40
CA LEU A 22 -4.85 4.68 -9.91
C LEU A 22 -5.44 3.38 -9.37
N MET A 23 -6.51 3.48 -8.57
CA MET A 23 -7.12 2.34 -7.91
C MET A 23 -7.78 1.38 -8.91
N GLY A 24 -8.08 1.83 -10.11
CA GLY A 24 -8.68 1.01 -11.16
C GLY A 24 -7.69 0.36 -12.13
N GLN A 25 -6.40 0.53 -11.92
CA GLN A 25 -5.40 -0.05 -12.82
C GLN A 25 -5.32 -1.58 -12.64
N THR A 26 -5.24 -2.29 -13.76
CA THR A 26 -5.29 -3.77 -13.76
C THR A 26 -4.05 -4.41 -13.16
N ASP A 27 -2.90 -3.72 -13.19
CA ASP A 27 -1.64 -4.22 -12.63
C ASP A 27 -1.46 -3.86 -11.15
N LEU A 28 -2.47 -3.23 -10.53
CA LEU A 28 -2.41 -2.86 -9.14
C LEU A 28 -2.58 -4.09 -8.25
N ALA A 29 -1.72 -4.19 -7.23
CA ALA A 29 -1.80 -5.22 -6.22
C ALA A 29 -1.78 -4.60 -4.83
N VAL A 30 -2.27 -5.31 -3.84
CA VAL A 30 -2.19 -4.93 -2.43
C VAL A 30 -1.78 -6.14 -1.62
N SER A 31 -1.03 -5.90 -0.54
CA SER A 31 -0.74 -6.95 0.43
C SER A 31 -2.01 -7.35 1.17
N VAL A 32 -2.15 -8.62 1.49
CA VAL A 32 -3.28 -9.10 2.31
C VAL A 32 -3.36 -8.39 3.67
N ILE A 33 -2.24 -7.87 4.17
CA ILE A 33 -2.25 -7.08 5.42
C ILE A 33 -3.07 -5.79 5.26
N SER A 34 -3.05 -5.18 4.09
CA SER A 34 -3.82 -3.97 3.81
C SER A 34 -5.33 -4.21 3.86
N TYR A 35 -5.78 -5.40 3.48
CA TYR A 35 -7.19 -5.80 3.62
C TYR A 35 -7.63 -5.70 5.09
N VAL A 36 -6.81 -6.25 5.99
CA VAL A 36 -7.13 -6.23 7.42
C VAL A 36 -7.01 -4.83 8.01
N GLU A 37 -5.96 -4.10 7.65
CA GLU A 37 -5.71 -2.76 8.18
C GLU A 37 -6.78 -1.76 7.78
N THR A 38 -7.28 -1.85 6.56
CA THR A 38 -8.25 -0.87 6.05
C THR A 38 -9.69 -1.23 6.42
N LEU A 39 -10.14 -2.42 6.09
CA LEU A 39 -11.50 -2.85 6.44
C LEU A 39 -11.67 -3.14 7.93
N GLY A 40 -10.58 -3.41 8.63
CA GLY A 40 -10.58 -3.61 10.06
C GLY A 40 -10.61 -2.33 10.90
N TYR A 41 -10.60 -1.15 10.27
CA TYR A 41 -10.65 0.11 11.01
C TYR A 41 -12.02 0.29 11.66
N HIS A 42 -12.05 0.54 12.98
CA HIS A 42 -13.28 0.53 13.76
C HIS A 42 -14.18 1.77 13.55
N GLN A 43 -13.68 2.81 12.88
CA GLN A 43 -14.42 4.06 12.65
C GLN A 43 -14.75 4.30 11.18
N LEU A 44 -14.85 3.24 10.37
CA LEU A 44 -15.25 3.39 8.97
C LEU A 44 -16.69 3.87 8.86
N THR A 45 -16.92 4.85 7.98
CA THR A 45 -18.28 5.23 7.57
C THR A 45 -18.84 4.16 6.64
N GLU A 46 -20.17 4.15 6.46
CA GLU A 46 -20.81 3.21 5.54
C GLU A 46 -20.32 3.40 4.10
N SER A 47 -20.10 4.64 3.66
CA SER A 47 -19.61 4.91 2.31
C SER A 47 -18.17 4.44 2.13
N GLU A 48 -17.31 4.64 3.13
CA GLU A 48 -15.94 4.15 3.11
C GLU A 48 -15.90 2.62 3.05
N LYS A 49 -16.71 1.96 3.88
CA LYS A 49 -16.81 0.51 3.91
C LYS A 49 -17.25 -0.04 2.56
N ARG A 50 -18.23 0.60 1.92
CA ARG A 50 -18.72 0.18 0.60
C ARG A 50 -17.63 0.31 -0.46
N PHE A 51 -16.93 1.44 -0.48
CA PHE A 51 -15.83 1.67 -1.41
C PHE A 51 -14.73 0.61 -1.25
N LEU A 52 -14.30 0.37 0.00
CA LEU A 52 -13.25 -0.60 0.29
C LEU A 52 -13.65 -2.02 -0.06
N THR A 53 -14.89 -2.40 0.23
CA THR A 53 -15.41 -3.73 -0.11
C THR A 53 -15.37 -3.96 -1.62
N GLU A 54 -15.84 -3.01 -2.41
CA GLU A 54 -15.81 -3.10 -3.87
C GLU A 54 -14.37 -3.13 -4.40
N PHE A 55 -13.49 -2.32 -3.83
CA PHE A 55 -12.08 -2.30 -4.23
C PHE A 55 -11.43 -3.67 -4.02
N PHE A 56 -11.62 -4.26 -2.86
CA PHE A 56 -10.98 -5.56 -2.53
C PHE A 56 -11.60 -6.74 -3.27
N GLU A 57 -12.82 -6.61 -3.79
CA GLU A 57 -13.40 -7.64 -4.65
C GLU A 57 -12.72 -7.74 -6.01
N ASN A 58 -12.03 -6.67 -6.45
CA ASN A 58 -11.49 -6.55 -7.80
C ASN A 58 -9.97 -6.43 -7.88
N VAL A 59 -9.30 -6.22 -6.75
CA VAL A 59 -7.84 -6.03 -6.73
C VAL A 59 -7.11 -7.35 -6.55
N ASN A 60 -5.87 -7.40 -7.03
CA ASN A 60 -4.99 -8.55 -6.79
C ASN A 60 -4.43 -8.50 -5.38
N LEU A 61 -4.77 -9.47 -4.54
CA LEU A 61 -4.23 -9.60 -3.19
C LEU A 61 -2.93 -10.39 -3.23
N SER A 62 -1.84 -9.77 -2.77
CA SER A 62 -0.54 -10.42 -2.67
C SER A 62 -0.42 -11.12 -1.32
N PRO A 63 -0.15 -12.42 -1.30
CA PRO A 63 -0.07 -13.17 -0.04
C PRO A 63 1.20 -12.86 0.73
N LEU A 64 1.19 -13.16 2.03
CA LEU A 64 2.37 -13.11 2.89
C LEU A 64 3.09 -14.47 2.82
N SER A 65 3.86 -14.66 1.75
CA SER A 65 4.65 -15.88 1.58
C SER A 65 5.80 -15.94 2.59
N ASN A 66 6.42 -17.11 2.74
CA ASN A 66 7.59 -17.25 3.60
C ASN A 66 8.71 -16.30 3.19
N THR A 67 8.92 -16.10 1.89
CA THR A 67 9.93 -15.17 1.38
C THR A 67 9.63 -13.74 1.80
N VAL A 68 8.36 -13.32 1.73
CA VAL A 68 7.92 -11.99 2.18
C VAL A 68 8.14 -11.85 3.69
N LEU A 69 7.74 -12.85 4.47
CA LEU A 69 7.89 -12.80 5.93
C LEU A 69 9.36 -12.70 6.34
N GLN A 70 10.23 -13.47 5.71
CA GLN A 70 11.67 -13.42 5.98
C GLN A 70 12.25 -12.04 5.65
N ARG A 71 11.82 -11.43 4.55
CA ARG A 71 12.27 -10.10 4.17
C ARG A 71 11.77 -9.04 5.15
N ALA A 72 10.53 -9.15 5.60
CA ALA A 72 9.97 -8.24 6.60
C ALA A 72 10.73 -8.33 7.92
N VAL A 73 11.07 -9.54 8.36
CA VAL A 73 11.89 -9.75 9.55
C VAL A 73 13.24 -9.04 9.41
N SER A 74 13.90 -9.20 8.26
CA SER A 74 15.18 -8.57 7.97
C SER A 74 15.10 -7.04 8.05
N LEU A 75 14.04 -6.44 7.49
CA LEU A 75 13.82 -4.99 7.56
C LEU A 75 13.66 -4.52 9.00
N ARG A 76 12.89 -5.24 9.80
CA ARG A 76 12.65 -4.88 11.21
C ARG A 76 13.89 -5.05 12.08
N GLN A 77 14.79 -5.93 11.71
CA GLN A 77 16.10 -6.09 12.39
C GLN A 77 17.06 -4.95 12.07
N THR A 78 16.91 -4.35 10.89
CA THR A 78 17.80 -3.29 10.43
C THR A 78 17.44 -1.95 11.05
N ARG A 79 16.16 -1.68 11.22
CA ARG A 79 15.69 -0.37 11.66
C ARG A 79 14.27 -0.47 12.22
N LYS A 80 13.91 0.48 13.09
CA LYS A 80 12.53 0.56 13.58
C LYS A 80 11.59 0.88 12.44
N ILE A 81 10.61 0.02 12.21
CA ILE A 81 9.58 0.16 11.18
C ILE A 81 8.30 -0.50 11.69
N LYS A 82 7.16 0.08 11.37
CA LYS A 82 5.85 -0.49 11.75
C LYS A 82 5.66 -1.84 11.08
N LEU A 83 4.94 -2.74 11.75
CA LEU A 83 4.69 -4.09 11.24
C LEU A 83 4.06 -4.06 9.85
N GLY A 84 2.97 -3.33 9.66
CA GLY A 84 2.29 -3.25 8.37
C GLY A 84 3.20 -2.70 7.28
N ASP A 85 3.98 -1.65 7.59
CA ASP A 85 4.92 -1.06 6.65
C ASP A 85 6.00 -2.06 6.24
N SER A 86 6.53 -2.85 7.19
CA SER A 86 7.54 -3.87 6.88
C SER A 86 6.99 -4.93 5.93
N LEU A 87 5.74 -5.34 6.13
CA LEU A 87 5.09 -6.34 5.29
C LEU A 87 4.81 -5.81 3.89
N SER A 88 4.33 -4.57 3.77
CA SER A 88 4.09 -3.95 2.46
C SER A 88 5.40 -3.73 1.70
N ALA A 89 6.43 -3.22 2.36
CA ALA A 89 7.75 -3.03 1.73
C ALA A 89 8.35 -4.36 1.28
N ALA A 90 8.29 -5.37 2.13
CA ALA A 90 8.80 -6.71 1.80
C ALA A 90 8.06 -7.31 0.61
N THR A 91 6.75 -7.15 0.54
CA THR A 91 5.94 -7.63 -0.58
C THR A 91 6.38 -6.97 -1.89
N ALA A 92 6.55 -5.64 -1.88
CA ALA A 92 6.99 -4.90 -3.06
C ALA A 92 8.40 -5.34 -3.51
N LEU A 93 9.33 -5.53 -2.57
CA LEU A 93 10.67 -5.99 -2.86
C LEU A 93 10.69 -7.40 -3.47
N VAL A 94 9.94 -8.32 -2.88
CA VAL A 94 9.92 -9.72 -3.34
C VAL A 94 9.24 -9.84 -4.71
N THR A 95 8.19 -9.08 -4.95
CA THR A 95 7.49 -9.10 -6.24
C THR A 95 8.15 -8.21 -7.29
N GLY A 96 9.11 -7.39 -6.91
CA GLY A 96 9.86 -6.54 -7.85
C GLY A 96 9.05 -5.38 -8.42
N VAL A 97 8.10 -4.85 -7.66
CA VAL A 97 7.24 -3.74 -8.11
C VAL A 97 7.42 -2.53 -7.20
N PRO A 98 7.10 -1.31 -7.70
CA PRO A 98 7.13 -0.12 -6.85
C PRO A 98 6.05 -0.17 -5.77
N LEU A 99 6.34 0.45 -4.63
CA LEU A 99 5.37 0.71 -3.57
C LEU A 99 4.78 2.10 -3.74
N VAL A 100 3.47 2.18 -3.85
CA VAL A 100 2.73 3.45 -3.94
C VAL A 100 2.34 3.87 -2.53
N THR A 101 2.90 4.97 -2.05
CA THR A 101 2.67 5.47 -0.71
C THR A 101 2.81 6.99 -0.66
N ARG A 102 2.11 7.64 0.25
CA ARG A 102 2.30 9.06 0.53
C ARG A 102 3.48 9.28 1.48
N ASN A 103 3.74 8.32 2.36
CA ASN A 103 4.74 8.43 3.43
C ASN A 103 6.10 7.89 2.97
N THR A 104 6.63 8.45 1.89
CA THR A 104 7.89 7.97 1.29
C THR A 104 9.06 8.00 2.28
N GLN A 105 9.05 8.93 3.23
CA GLN A 105 10.11 9.04 4.24
C GLN A 105 10.23 7.81 5.13
N ASP A 106 9.12 7.09 5.33
CA ASP A 106 9.13 5.88 6.15
C ASP A 106 9.82 4.70 5.44
N PHE A 107 10.03 4.81 4.13
CA PHE A 107 10.52 3.71 3.28
C PHE A 107 11.81 4.04 2.50
N ASP A 108 12.23 5.30 2.45
CA ASP A 108 13.31 5.74 1.55
C ASP A 108 14.69 5.18 1.93
N TRP A 109 14.83 4.65 3.14
CA TRP A 109 16.06 4.03 3.62
C TRP A 109 16.23 2.58 3.15
N ILE A 110 15.20 1.99 2.50
CA ILE A 110 15.21 0.57 2.13
C ILE A 110 15.87 0.40 0.75
N PRO A 111 17.04 -0.29 0.69
CA PRO A 111 17.71 -0.49 -0.60
C PRO A 111 16.86 -1.30 -1.58
N GLY A 112 16.82 -0.86 -2.81
CA GLY A 112 16.14 -1.57 -3.89
C GLY A 112 14.63 -1.36 -3.96
N LEU A 113 14.04 -0.61 -3.04
CA LEU A 113 12.61 -0.34 -3.05
C LEU A 113 12.33 0.95 -3.84
N ALA A 114 11.59 0.81 -4.94
CA ALA A 114 11.10 1.96 -5.71
C ALA A 114 9.83 2.49 -5.06
N LEU A 115 9.72 3.81 -4.95
CA LEU A 115 8.59 4.48 -4.31
C LEU A 115 7.89 5.39 -5.30
N LEU A 116 6.55 5.39 -5.26
CA LEU A 116 5.71 6.31 -6.03
C LEU A 116 4.77 7.03 -5.07
N ASP A 117 4.81 8.37 -5.09
CA ASP A 117 3.90 9.19 -4.30
C ASP A 117 2.88 9.82 -5.24
N PRO A 118 1.61 9.36 -5.21
CA PRO A 118 0.59 9.90 -6.11
C PRO A 118 0.14 11.32 -5.73
N PHE A 119 0.58 11.83 -4.57
CA PHE A 119 0.32 13.20 -4.14
C PHE A 119 1.42 14.16 -4.59
N ALA A 120 2.56 13.65 -5.05
CA ALA A 120 3.65 14.49 -5.50
C ALA A 120 3.27 15.20 -6.80
N LYS A 121 3.62 16.49 -6.89
CA LYS A 121 3.40 17.24 -8.12
C LYS A 121 4.39 16.76 -9.18
N PRO A 122 3.95 16.60 -10.44
CA PRO A 122 4.89 16.27 -11.49
C PRO A 122 5.92 17.39 -11.64
N PRO A 123 7.15 17.06 -12.09
CA PRO A 123 8.18 18.08 -12.31
C PRO A 123 7.70 19.14 -13.29
N SER A 124 8.02 20.39 -13.00
CA SER A 124 7.76 21.50 -13.92
C SER A 124 8.62 21.33 -15.16
N LYS A 125 8.00 21.48 -16.31
CA LYS A 125 8.72 21.48 -17.57
C LYS A 125 9.25 22.86 -17.88
#